data_db463705779083b41487045befdb0412
#
_entry.id   db463705779083b41487045befdb0412
#
_cell.length_a   1.000
_cell.length_b   1.000
_cell.length_c   1.000
_cell.angle_alpha   90.00
_cell.angle_beta   90.00
_cell.angle_gamma   90.00
#
_symmetry.space_group_name_H-M   'P 1'
#
loop_
_entity.id
_entity.type
_entity.pdbx_description
1 polymer ?
#
loop_
_entity_poly.entity_id
_entity_poly.type
_entity_poly.pdbx_seq_one_letter_code
_entity_poly.pdbx_strand_id
1 'polypeptide(L)'
;MTTANNINGQTEEKITALYCRLSVDDEKKDAESNSITNQKQILLDYCQKQGFTNTMFFVDDGISGTSFERGGFQQMQKMVEEGKICRVIVKDLSRFGREMVEAGRLTQIVYPSLGVTFISLHENVNSTTGEGMEMLPFYNIFNEWYAAQTSKKIRAVWPVSYTHLRAHETGRNL
;
A
#
# COMPACT_ATOMS: atom_id res chain seq x y z
N MET A 1 0.55 40.58 -41.45
CA MET A 1 1.08 40.66 -40.07
C MET A 1 0.27 39.70 -39.23
N THR A 2 0.79 38.53 -39.04
CA THR A 2 0.10 37.43 -38.30
C THR A 2 0.93 37.15 -37.07
N THR A 3 0.43 37.55 -35.90
CA THR A 3 1.06 37.35 -34.63
C THR A 3 0.89 35.85 -34.22
N ALA A 4 1.98 35.12 -34.22
CA ALA A 4 2.05 33.77 -33.70
C ALA A 4 1.95 33.86 -32.17
N ASN A 5 0.85 33.39 -31.59
CA ASN A 5 0.72 33.12 -30.17
C ASN A 5 1.58 31.91 -29.83
N ASN A 6 2.68 32.18 -29.21
CA ASN A 6 3.56 31.16 -28.60
C ASN A 6 2.92 30.68 -27.28
N ILE A 7 2.12 29.61 -27.33
CA ILE A 7 1.61 28.95 -26.15
C ILE A 7 2.72 28.02 -25.68
N ASN A 8 3.51 28.47 -24.70
CA ASN A 8 4.41 27.60 -23.91
C ASN A 8 3.58 26.61 -23.12
N GLY A 9 3.17 25.53 -23.75
CA GLY A 9 2.66 24.35 -23.10
C GLY A 9 3.83 23.59 -22.47
N GLN A 10 4.29 24.01 -21.30
CA GLN A 10 5.02 23.13 -20.42
C GLN A 10 4.03 22.05 -20.00
N THR A 11 4.05 20.89 -20.66
CA THR A 11 3.43 19.69 -20.13
C THR A 11 4.19 19.35 -18.86
N GLU A 12 3.63 19.73 -17.71
CA GLU A 12 4.18 19.32 -16.41
C GLU A 12 4.36 17.79 -16.44
N GLU A 13 5.59 17.34 -16.27
CA GLU A 13 5.92 15.93 -16.26
C GLU A 13 5.19 15.27 -15.08
N LYS A 14 4.25 14.36 -15.39
CA LYS A 14 3.41 13.71 -14.40
C LYS A 14 4.26 12.89 -13.42
N ILE A 15 3.84 12.85 -12.19
CA ILE A 15 4.55 12.24 -11.07
C ILE A 15 4.38 10.72 -11.08
N THR A 16 5.45 10.00 -10.78
CA THR A 16 5.43 8.60 -10.35
C THR A 16 5.37 8.56 -8.83
N ALA A 17 4.24 8.15 -8.28
CA ALA A 17 4.02 8.02 -6.85
C ALA A 17 4.63 6.73 -6.31
N LEU A 18 5.45 6.84 -5.26
CA LEU A 18 6.09 5.73 -4.55
C LEU A 18 5.44 5.61 -3.17
N TYR A 19 4.55 4.62 -3.00
CA TYR A 19 3.83 4.48 -1.75
C TYR A 19 4.50 3.46 -0.83
N CYS A 20 4.80 3.90 0.39
CA CYS A 20 5.40 3.10 1.46
C CYS A 20 4.48 3.08 2.68
N ARG A 21 4.35 1.91 3.31
CA ARG A 21 3.59 1.75 4.55
C ARG A 21 4.26 0.78 5.50
N LEU A 22 4.27 1.13 6.79
CA LEU A 22 4.61 0.23 7.89
C LEU A 22 3.42 0.15 8.84
N SER A 23 3.01 -1.05 9.26
CA SER A 23 1.97 -1.22 10.27
C SER A 23 2.60 -1.47 11.64
N VAL A 24 1.87 -1.14 12.71
CA VAL A 24 2.29 -1.42 14.10
C VAL A 24 2.63 -2.90 14.33
N ASP A 25 1.97 -3.80 13.60
CA ASP A 25 2.21 -5.25 13.70
C ASP A 25 3.53 -5.69 13.01
N ASP A 26 4.01 -4.92 12.04
CA ASP A 26 5.24 -5.22 11.29
C ASP A 26 6.51 -4.87 12.07
N GLU A 27 6.42 -3.95 13.05
CA GLU A 27 7.55 -3.55 13.92
C GLU A 27 8.10 -4.71 14.76
N LYS A 28 7.29 -5.76 14.98
CA LYS A 28 7.64 -6.89 15.84
C LYS A 28 8.22 -8.09 15.11
N LYS A 29 8.18 -8.15 13.79
CA LYS A 29 8.43 -9.40 13.07
C LYS A 29 9.71 -9.50 12.27
N ASP A 30 10.27 -8.41 11.74
CA ASP A 30 11.58 -8.40 11.04
C ASP A 30 11.93 -6.95 10.72
N ALA A 31 12.57 -6.28 11.65
CA ALA A 31 12.80 -4.83 11.64
C ALA A 31 13.60 -4.32 10.43
N GLU A 32 14.44 -5.15 9.78
CA GLU A 32 15.28 -4.66 8.68
C GLU A 32 14.64 -4.78 7.29
N SER A 33 13.94 -5.87 6.98
CA SER A 33 13.48 -6.09 5.61
C SER A 33 12.21 -5.31 5.25
N ASN A 34 11.44 -4.85 6.23
CA ASN A 34 10.17 -4.15 6.04
C ASN A 34 10.19 -2.67 6.39
N SER A 35 11.32 -2.12 6.82
CA SER A 35 11.42 -0.71 7.19
C SER A 35 11.02 0.22 6.02
N ILE A 36 10.51 1.39 6.35
CA ILE A 36 10.19 2.42 5.34
C ILE A 36 11.43 2.77 4.50
N THR A 37 12.61 2.79 5.13
CA THR A 37 13.88 3.07 4.43
C THR A 37 14.18 2.01 3.37
N ASN A 38 14.02 0.72 3.70
CA ASN A 38 14.22 -0.38 2.75
C ASN A 38 13.18 -0.32 1.61
N GLN A 39 11.90 -0.06 1.92
CA GLN A 39 10.88 0.12 0.89
C GLN A 39 11.25 1.25 -0.09
N LYS A 40 11.67 2.41 0.44
CA LYS A 40 12.08 3.55 -0.37
C LYS A 40 13.25 3.21 -1.29
N GLN A 41 14.27 2.52 -0.78
CA GLN A 41 15.42 2.12 -1.57
C GLN A 41 15.02 1.20 -2.73
N ILE A 42 14.25 0.15 -2.45
CA ILE A 42 13.77 -0.80 -3.48
C ILE A 42 12.97 -0.07 -4.57
N LEU A 43 12.09 0.85 -4.19
CA LEU A 43 11.27 1.60 -5.14
C LEU A 43 12.10 2.56 -6.00
N LEU A 44 13.09 3.24 -5.40
CA LEU A 44 14.00 4.12 -6.14
C LEU A 44 14.87 3.33 -7.12
N ASP A 45 15.43 2.20 -6.70
CA ASP A 45 16.26 1.36 -7.56
C ASP A 45 15.46 0.86 -8.77
N TYR A 46 14.19 0.51 -8.55
CA TYR A 46 13.29 0.15 -9.64
C TYR A 46 13.05 1.33 -10.59
N CYS A 47 12.71 2.51 -10.06
CA CYS A 47 12.48 3.70 -10.88
C CYS A 47 13.70 4.07 -11.70
N GLN A 48 14.89 4.01 -11.11
CA GLN A 48 16.15 4.28 -11.80
C GLN A 48 16.37 3.30 -12.96
N LYS A 49 16.14 2.00 -12.75
CA LYS A 49 16.26 0.98 -13.80
C LYS A 49 15.24 1.18 -14.93
N GLN A 50 14.05 1.69 -14.63
CA GLN A 50 13.00 1.97 -15.60
C GLN A 50 13.10 3.37 -16.24
N GLY A 51 14.02 4.22 -15.78
CA GLY A 51 14.17 5.59 -16.27
C GLY A 51 13.05 6.54 -15.81
N PHE A 52 12.37 6.25 -14.69
CA PHE A 52 11.36 7.14 -14.12
C PHE A 52 12.03 8.22 -13.27
N THR A 53 11.98 9.48 -13.73
CA THR A 53 12.73 10.59 -13.14
C THR A 53 11.93 11.42 -12.16
N ASN A 54 10.65 11.70 -12.45
CA ASN A 54 9.78 12.53 -11.60
C ASN A 54 9.08 11.65 -10.55
N THR A 55 9.74 11.38 -9.42
CA THR A 55 9.23 10.51 -8.36
C THR A 55 8.87 11.27 -7.10
N MET A 56 7.80 10.87 -6.40
CA MET A 56 7.38 11.44 -5.11
C MET A 56 6.97 10.31 -4.15
N PHE A 57 7.45 10.40 -2.90
CA PHE A 57 7.06 9.46 -1.85
C PHE A 57 5.80 9.88 -1.13
N PHE A 58 4.94 8.90 -0.87
CA PHE A 58 3.79 8.97 0.02
C PHE A 58 3.98 7.90 1.10
N VAL A 59 3.97 8.31 2.37
CA VAL A 59 4.38 7.44 3.47
C VAL A 59 3.32 7.44 4.57
N ASP A 60 2.91 6.24 4.98
CA ASP A 60 2.10 6.02 6.16
C ASP A 60 2.83 5.08 7.12
N ASP A 61 3.30 5.63 8.24
CA ASP A 61 4.03 4.91 9.27
C ASP A 61 3.16 4.70 10.52
N GLY A 62 3.21 3.48 11.09
CA GLY A 62 2.45 3.14 12.30
C GLY A 62 0.93 3.03 12.12
N ILE A 63 0.41 2.89 10.89
CA ILE A 63 -1.03 2.86 10.62
C ILE A 63 -1.47 1.47 10.14
N SER A 64 -2.64 1.00 10.63
CA SER A 64 -3.21 -0.29 10.24
C SER A 64 -3.43 -0.38 8.72
N GLY A 65 -3.14 -1.55 8.14
CA GLY A 65 -3.37 -1.82 6.72
C GLY A 65 -4.83 -2.08 6.35
N THR A 66 -5.76 -2.08 7.33
CA THR A 66 -7.18 -2.40 7.13
C THR A 66 -8.03 -1.19 6.76
N SER A 67 -7.51 0.04 6.89
CA SER A 67 -8.21 1.27 6.53
C SER A 67 -7.44 2.05 5.47
N PHE A 68 -8.16 2.72 4.56
CA PHE A 68 -7.61 3.69 3.61
C PHE A 68 -7.65 5.13 4.17
N GLU A 69 -8.09 5.33 5.41
CA GLU A 69 -8.02 6.62 6.10
C GLU A 69 -6.60 6.92 6.59
N ARG A 70 -5.66 7.00 5.66
CA ARG A 70 -4.21 7.19 5.86
C ARG A 70 -3.79 8.47 5.16
N GLY A 71 -3.11 9.36 5.88
CA GLY A 71 -2.77 10.70 5.38
C GLY A 71 -1.96 10.68 4.09
N GLY A 72 -0.92 9.86 4.00
CA GLY A 72 -0.10 9.71 2.80
C GLY A 72 -0.88 9.10 1.64
N PHE A 73 -1.69 8.07 1.92
CA PHE A 73 -2.54 7.46 0.92
C PHE A 73 -3.60 8.44 0.38
N GLN A 74 -4.29 9.15 1.26
CA GLN A 74 -5.30 10.14 0.88
C GLN A 74 -4.71 11.26 0.03
N GLN A 75 -3.53 11.77 0.41
CA GLN A 75 -2.82 12.77 -0.38
C GLN A 75 -2.49 12.25 -1.78
N MET A 76 -1.99 11.02 -1.87
CA MET A 76 -1.71 10.36 -3.15
C MET A 76 -2.98 10.24 -4.01
N GLN A 77 -4.10 9.75 -3.43
CA GLN A 77 -5.36 9.61 -4.16
C GLN A 77 -5.88 10.96 -4.68
N LYS A 78 -5.83 12.00 -3.86
CA LYS A 78 -6.20 13.35 -4.30
C LYS A 78 -5.37 13.80 -5.51
N MET A 79 -4.07 13.56 -5.51
CA MET A 79 -3.20 13.92 -6.64
C MET A 79 -3.43 13.04 -7.89
N VAL A 80 -3.87 11.79 -7.70
CA VAL A 80 -4.35 10.92 -8.79
C VAL A 80 -5.59 11.52 -9.43
N GLU A 81 -6.60 11.92 -8.64
CA GLU A 81 -7.84 12.54 -9.12
C GLU A 81 -7.59 13.88 -9.80
N GLU A 82 -6.62 14.65 -9.34
CA GLU A 82 -6.16 15.89 -9.97
C GLU A 82 -5.36 15.66 -11.27
N GLY A 83 -5.13 14.41 -11.66
CA GLY A 83 -4.39 14.05 -12.88
C GLY A 83 -2.89 14.34 -12.84
N LYS A 84 -2.32 14.61 -11.66
CA LYS A 84 -0.89 14.89 -11.44
C LYS A 84 -0.02 13.64 -11.42
N ILE A 85 -0.60 12.48 -11.09
CA ILE A 85 0.11 11.19 -11.00
C ILE A 85 -0.19 10.36 -12.25
N CYS A 86 0.85 9.77 -12.85
CA CYS A 86 0.71 8.84 -13.96
C CYS A 86 1.00 7.38 -13.56
N ARG A 87 1.70 7.16 -12.44
CA ARG A 87 2.03 5.82 -11.93
C ARG A 87 1.94 5.78 -10.43
N VAL A 88 1.48 4.65 -9.89
CA VAL A 88 1.55 4.32 -8.47
C VAL A 88 2.34 3.03 -8.34
N ILE A 89 3.44 3.05 -7.59
CA ILE A 89 4.33 1.91 -7.41
C ILE A 89 4.41 1.58 -5.93
N VAL A 90 4.25 0.29 -5.61
CA VAL A 90 4.37 -0.27 -4.25
C VAL A 90 5.37 -1.41 -4.22
N LYS A 91 5.99 -1.66 -3.07
CA LYS A 91 6.86 -2.84 -2.90
C LYS A 91 6.07 -4.13 -3.04
N ASP A 92 4.94 -4.22 -2.35
CA ASP A 92 4.03 -5.36 -2.36
C ASP A 92 2.57 -4.91 -2.14
N LEU A 93 1.60 -5.74 -2.53
CA LEU A 93 0.17 -5.43 -2.43
C LEU A 93 -0.28 -5.20 -0.99
N SER A 94 0.37 -5.81 0.01
CA SER A 94 0.03 -5.63 1.41
C SER A 94 0.30 -4.19 1.89
N ARG A 95 1.24 -3.49 1.24
CA ARG A 95 1.50 -2.06 1.52
C ARG A 95 0.39 -1.18 0.97
N PHE A 96 -0.14 -1.52 -0.21
CA PHE A 96 -1.22 -0.76 -0.83
C PHE A 96 -2.52 -0.83 0.00
N GLY A 97 -3.00 -2.03 0.33
CA GLY A 97 -4.18 -2.23 1.17
C GLY A 97 -4.48 -3.69 1.40
N ARG A 98 -5.09 -4.00 2.56
CA ARG A 98 -5.56 -5.35 2.89
C ARG A 98 -7.05 -5.54 2.58
N GLU A 99 -7.78 -4.45 2.35
CA GLU A 99 -9.18 -4.49 1.97
C GLU A 99 -9.31 -4.79 0.48
N MET A 100 -9.72 -6.01 0.18
CA MET A 100 -9.75 -6.58 -1.17
C MET A 100 -10.60 -5.77 -2.15
N VAL A 101 -11.80 -5.38 -1.71
CA VAL A 101 -12.78 -4.71 -2.58
C VAL A 101 -12.25 -3.35 -3.03
N GLU A 102 -11.74 -2.56 -2.09
CA GLU A 102 -11.28 -1.21 -2.40
C GLU A 102 -9.94 -1.22 -3.16
N ALA A 103 -8.99 -2.07 -2.77
CA ALA A 103 -7.74 -2.23 -3.51
C ALA A 103 -7.99 -2.71 -4.96
N GLY A 104 -8.89 -3.68 -5.14
CA GLY A 104 -9.31 -4.15 -6.44
C GLY A 104 -10.00 -3.07 -7.27
N ARG A 105 -10.93 -2.32 -6.67
CA ARG A 105 -11.61 -1.19 -7.33
C ARG A 105 -10.62 -0.14 -7.82
N LEU A 106 -9.67 0.25 -6.98
CA LEU A 106 -8.65 1.24 -7.32
C LEU A 106 -7.75 0.75 -8.47
N THR A 107 -7.21 -0.45 -8.37
CA THR A 107 -6.21 -0.95 -9.32
C THR A 107 -6.79 -1.42 -10.65
N GLN A 108 -8.03 -1.95 -10.65
CA GLN A 108 -8.64 -2.54 -11.84
C GLN A 108 -9.63 -1.60 -12.55
N ILE A 109 -10.18 -0.62 -11.85
CA ILE A 109 -11.21 0.27 -12.40
C ILE A 109 -10.75 1.73 -12.38
N VAL A 110 -10.45 2.27 -11.18
CA VAL A 110 -10.23 3.72 -11.02
C VAL A 110 -8.93 4.16 -11.70
N TYR A 111 -7.82 3.52 -11.39
CA TYR A 111 -6.52 3.91 -11.97
C TYR A 111 -6.50 3.77 -13.50
N PRO A 112 -6.94 2.65 -14.09
CA PRO A 112 -7.04 2.54 -15.55
C PRO A 112 -7.92 3.60 -16.17
N SER A 113 -9.08 3.94 -15.57
CA SER A 113 -9.99 4.97 -16.10
C SER A 113 -9.38 6.38 -16.07
N LEU A 114 -8.44 6.64 -15.17
CA LEU A 114 -7.71 7.91 -15.07
C LEU A 114 -6.36 7.88 -15.82
N GLY A 115 -6.06 6.80 -16.53
CA GLY A 115 -4.78 6.63 -17.24
C GLY A 115 -3.57 6.49 -16.30
N VAL A 116 -3.79 5.99 -15.09
CA VAL A 116 -2.75 5.76 -14.08
C VAL A 116 -2.34 4.29 -14.08
N THR A 117 -1.03 4.04 -14.21
CA THR A 117 -0.45 2.70 -14.12
C THR A 117 -0.27 2.30 -12.65
N PHE A 118 -0.68 1.08 -12.29
CA PHE A 118 -0.35 0.47 -11.00
C PHE A 118 0.72 -0.61 -11.15
N ILE A 119 1.73 -0.58 -10.27
CA ILE A 119 2.84 -1.54 -10.27
C ILE A 119 3.07 -2.05 -8.84
N SER A 120 3.08 -3.37 -8.66
CA SER A 120 3.53 -4.04 -7.45
C SER A 120 4.75 -4.90 -7.75
N LEU A 121 5.87 -4.63 -7.07
CA LEU A 121 7.15 -5.24 -7.43
C LEU A 121 7.23 -6.71 -7.01
N HIS A 122 6.80 -7.03 -5.80
CA HIS A 122 6.91 -8.38 -5.25
C HIS A 122 6.02 -9.40 -5.99
N GLU A 123 4.80 -9.01 -6.32
CA GLU A 123 3.84 -9.85 -7.03
C GLU A 123 3.99 -9.77 -8.56
N ASN A 124 4.94 -8.96 -9.04
CA ASN A 124 5.16 -8.73 -10.47
C ASN A 124 3.89 -8.29 -11.21
N VAL A 125 3.12 -7.38 -10.60
CA VAL A 125 1.90 -6.83 -11.18
C VAL A 125 2.22 -5.53 -11.90
N ASN A 126 1.77 -5.41 -13.14
CA ASN A 126 1.86 -4.19 -13.93
C ASN A 126 0.59 -4.01 -14.77
N SER A 127 -0.21 -3.00 -14.44
CA SER A 127 -1.49 -2.75 -15.12
C SER A 127 -1.34 -2.28 -16.57
N THR A 128 -0.16 -1.81 -16.99
CA THR A 128 0.08 -1.41 -18.40
C THR A 128 0.36 -2.62 -19.29
N THR A 129 1.20 -3.57 -18.81
CA THR A 129 1.54 -4.77 -19.58
C THR A 129 0.51 -5.89 -19.41
N GLY A 130 -0.35 -5.80 -18.40
CA GLY A 130 -1.28 -6.85 -17.99
C GLY A 130 -0.64 -7.95 -17.15
N GLU A 131 0.68 -7.89 -16.92
CA GLU A 131 1.39 -8.89 -16.11
C GLU A 131 0.84 -8.95 -14.69
N GLY A 132 0.58 -10.15 -14.21
CA GLY A 132 0.11 -10.41 -12.85
C GLY A 132 -1.31 -9.93 -12.54
N MET A 133 -1.97 -9.23 -13.45
CA MET A 133 -3.33 -8.69 -13.23
C MET A 133 -4.37 -9.79 -13.01
N GLU A 134 -4.21 -10.93 -13.66
CA GLU A 134 -5.08 -12.10 -13.49
C GLU A 134 -5.04 -12.68 -12.08
N MET A 135 -3.89 -12.53 -11.41
CA MET A 135 -3.66 -13.04 -10.05
C MET A 135 -4.08 -12.05 -8.96
N LEU A 136 -4.34 -10.78 -9.29
CA LEU A 136 -4.73 -9.75 -8.31
C LEU A 136 -5.92 -10.17 -7.42
N PRO A 137 -7.01 -10.74 -7.95
CA PRO A 137 -8.13 -11.19 -7.11
C PRO A 137 -7.70 -12.27 -6.11
N PHE A 138 -6.81 -13.19 -6.50
CA PHE A 138 -6.31 -14.26 -5.64
C PHE A 138 -5.38 -13.73 -4.55
N TYR A 139 -4.46 -12.82 -4.86
CA TYR A 139 -3.59 -12.17 -3.87
C TYR A 139 -4.42 -11.42 -2.83
N ASN A 140 -5.45 -10.72 -3.25
CA ASN A 140 -6.34 -10.01 -2.35
C ASN A 140 -7.10 -10.97 -1.42
N ILE A 141 -7.66 -12.08 -1.94
CA ILE A 141 -8.33 -13.14 -1.15
C ILE A 141 -7.35 -13.76 -0.14
N PHE A 142 -6.13 -14.05 -0.55
CA PHE A 142 -5.10 -14.62 0.33
C PHE A 142 -4.74 -13.66 1.48
N ASN A 143 -4.57 -12.39 1.20
CA ASN A 143 -4.25 -11.38 2.21
C ASN A 143 -5.39 -11.22 3.24
N GLU A 144 -6.64 -11.24 2.79
CA GLU A 144 -7.82 -11.16 3.65
C GLU A 144 -7.97 -12.43 4.50
N TRP A 145 -7.81 -13.62 3.89
CA TRP A 145 -7.85 -14.89 4.61
C TRP A 145 -6.76 -14.98 5.69
N TYR A 146 -5.54 -14.57 5.37
CA TYR A 146 -4.42 -14.56 6.31
C TYR A 146 -4.68 -13.62 7.50
N ALA A 147 -5.20 -12.42 7.25
CA ALA A 147 -5.58 -11.48 8.29
C ALA A 147 -6.68 -12.04 9.20
N ALA A 148 -7.70 -12.70 8.63
CA ALA A 148 -8.77 -13.35 9.37
C ALA A 148 -8.26 -14.52 10.25
N GLN A 149 -7.35 -15.35 9.74
CA GLN A 149 -6.75 -16.46 10.49
C GLN A 149 -5.88 -15.94 11.66
N THR A 150 -5.12 -14.89 11.45
CA THR A 150 -4.30 -14.27 12.51
C THR A 150 -5.19 -13.68 13.60
N SER A 151 -6.27 -13.01 13.27
CA SER A 151 -7.26 -12.47 14.22
C SER A 151 -7.93 -13.57 15.04
N LYS A 152 -8.27 -14.72 14.44
CA LYS A 152 -8.82 -15.88 15.15
C LYS A 152 -7.83 -16.46 16.17
N LYS A 153 -6.55 -16.57 15.81
CA LYS A 153 -5.50 -17.07 16.72
C LYS A 153 -5.30 -16.16 17.92
N ILE A 154 -5.32 -14.84 17.71
CA ILE A 154 -5.20 -13.86 18.80
C ILE A 154 -6.40 -13.98 19.77
N ARG A 155 -7.63 -14.06 19.26
CA ARG A 155 -8.84 -14.19 20.08
C ARG A 155 -8.89 -15.50 20.86
N ALA A 156 -8.32 -16.59 20.33
CA ALA A 156 -8.26 -17.88 21.03
C ALA A 156 -7.30 -17.88 22.22
N VAL A 157 -6.28 -17.03 22.22
CA VAL A 157 -5.30 -16.93 23.32
C VAL A 157 -5.79 -16.04 24.48
N TRP A 158 -6.64 -15.05 24.21
CA TRP A 158 -7.15 -14.11 25.23
C TRP A 158 -7.97 -14.72 26.35
N PRO A 159 -8.88 -15.71 26.15
CA PRO A 159 -9.64 -16.31 27.25
C PRO A 159 -8.78 -17.04 28.28
N VAL A 160 -7.64 -17.61 27.83
CA VAL A 160 -6.75 -18.39 28.70
C VAL A 160 -5.98 -17.50 29.69
N SER A 161 -5.56 -16.31 29.27
CA SER A 161 -4.91 -15.33 30.16
C SER A 161 -5.82 -14.82 31.26
N TYR A 162 -7.11 -14.60 30.98
CA TYR A 162 -8.06 -14.04 31.93
C TYR A 162 -8.47 -15.05 33.02
N THR A 163 -8.54 -16.34 32.69
CA THR A 163 -8.88 -17.39 33.67
C THR A 163 -7.73 -17.69 34.61
N HIS A 164 -6.49 -17.60 34.17
CA HIS A 164 -5.32 -17.81 35.04
C HIS A 164 -5.09 -16.67 36.03
N LEU A 165 -5.36 -15.42 35.66
CA LEU A 165 -5.26 -14.28 36.58
C LEU A 165 -6.33 -14.33 37.69
N ARG A 166 -7.55 -14.79 37.38
CA ARG A 166 -8.63 -14.92 38.38
C ARG A 166 -8.38 -16.06 39.39
N ALA A 167 -7.73 -17.14 38.99
CA ALA A 167 -7.40 -18.24 39.88
C ALA A 167 -6.33 -17.88 40.94
N HIS A 168 -5.48 -16.90 40.68
CA HIS A 168 -4.44 -16.44 41.62
C HIS A 168 -4.97 -15.44 42.67
N GLU A 169 -6.05 -14.73 42.40
CA GLU A 169 -6.64 -13.77 43.36
C GLU A 169 -7.54 -14.43 44.42
N THR A 170 -8.15 -15.59 44.11
CA THR A 170 -9.03 -16.28 45.04
C THR A 170 -8.31 -17.15 46.10
N GLY A 171 -6.99 -17.35 45.97
CA GLY A 171 -6.19 -18.14 46.90
C GLY A 171 -5.60 -17.37 48.09
N ARG A 172 -5.89 -16.07 48.28
CA ARG A 172 -5.27 -15.23 49.30
C ARG A 172 -6.19 -14.78 50.45
N ASN A 173 -7.46 -15.22 50.45
CA ASN A 173 -8.40 -14.93 51.54
C ASN A 173 -8.96 -16.22 52.14
N LEU A 174 -8.14 -16.91 52.93
CA LEU A 174 -8.51 -17.83 54.02
C LEU A 174 -7.45 -17.77 55.12
#